data_5427040cdd6957c391f6a722f31d2556
#
_entry.id   5427040cdd6957c391f6a722f31d2556
#
_cell.length_a   1.000
_cell.length_b   1.000
_cell.length_c   1.000
_cell.angle_alpha   90.00
_cell.angle_beta   90.00
_cell.angle_gamma   90.00
#
_symmetry.space_group_name_H-M   'P 1'
#
loop_
_entity.id
_entity.type
_entity.pdbx_description
1 polymer ?
#
loop_
_entity_poly.entity_id
_entity_poly.type
_entity_poly.pdbx_seq_one_letter_code
_entity_poly.pdbx_strand_id
1 'polypeptide(L)'
;YLQHANLVRMRESIRARRRIIQLAPATVEPLACIMPGRGWGLRNPLALLAALTANAVLSADRNRGAPANRRLPAGRLISRRALEAAFPLGIFRDESAGMVWYDAIAQDIDRLTLAFVEAAANFGAVTANYAKATQWLRDGDKVVGATVEDTLTGQRHEVRATHVVCSAGPGTLALSPNAGAPRWVKAINLVLKKPLVQDYALAIESKCEYRDSNALIQRGHRNFFVVPWQGGTMVGTLYVPYDPAKDPLPATAGEILELMKQVNETGFLPPIQPGDICRVHSGAQAAGKQDTEPATQTQVLRAAPGLWVVQGVKYTTALETADDVADRLARGRRRPADEPLPWREPPQDLAALVAQAVDSEMAVRLEDVIMRRSHLGFFGLPDEATMASCADAMARRLGWDVARREAEIAALRQAHSLPPLGE
;
A
#
# COMPACT_ATOMS: atom_id res chain seq x y z
N TYR A 1 -2.54 -15.57 7.29
CA TYR A 1 -3.94 -16.04 7.50
C TYR A 1 -3.99 -17.45 8.10
N LEU A 2 -3.07 -18.35 7.78
CA LEU A 2 -3.04 -19.72 8.32
C LEU A 2 -2.77 -19.76 9.84
N GLN A 3 -2.14 -18.75 10.40
CA GLN A 3 -1.94 -18.60 11.83
C GLN A 3 -3.22 -18.16 12.58
N HIS A 4 -4.19 -17.61 11.85
CA HIS A 4 -5.45 -17.13 12.40
C HIS A 4 -6.58 -18.00 11.86
N ALA A 5 -7.08 -18.97 12.56
CA ALA A 5 -8.16 -19.87 12.11
C ALA A 5 -9.51 -19.15 11.82
N ASN A 6 -9.46 -17.97 11.17
CA ASN A 6 -10.63 -17.19 10.82
C ASN A 6 -10.99 -17.42 9.35
N LEU A 7 -11.81 -18.44 9.08
CA LEU A 7 -12.25 -18.82 7.74
C LEU A 7 -13.03 -17.70 7.04
N VAL A 8 -13.80 -16.91 7.77
CA VAL A 8 -14.54 -15.77 7.22
C VAL A 8 -13.57 -14.76 6.62
N ARG A 9 -12.56 -14.39 7.39
CA ARG A 9 -11.52 -13.47 6.97
C ARG A 9 -10.69 -13.96 5.78
N MET A 10 -10.39 -15.26 5.76
CA MET A 10 -9.71 -15.87 4.62
C MET A 10 -10.56 -15.73 3.36
N ARG A 11 -11.85 -16.00 3.44
CA ARG A 11 -12.77 -15.85 2.29
C ARG A 11 -12.94 -14.40 1.86
N GLU A 12 -13.00 -13.44 2.78
CA GLU A 12 -13.01 -12.01 2.47
C GLU A 12 -11.75 -11.60 1.70
N SER A 13 -10.57 -11.98 2.17
CA SER A 13 -9.31 -11.68 1.49
C SER A 13 -9.20 -12.33 0.11
N ILE A 14 -9.71 -13.55 -0.06
CA ILE A 14 -9.75 -14.24 -1.37
C ILE A 14 -10.67 -13.50 -2.33
N ARG A 15 -11.84 -13.06 -1.86
CA ARG A 15 -12.80 -12.30 -2.68
C ARG A 15 -12.23 -10.95 -3.07
N ALA A 16 -11.67 -10.21 -2.12
CA ALA A 16 -11.05 -8.91 -2.35
C ALA A 16 -9.92 -8.99 -3.38
N ARG A 17 -8.99 -9.95 -3.20
CA ARG A 17 -7.90 -10.18 -4.16
C ARG A 17 -8.41 -10.54 -5.56
N ARG A 18 -9.39 -11.44 -5.65
CA ARG A 18 -10.01 -11.80 -6.93
C ARG A 18 -10.61 -10.58 -7.62
N ARG A 19 -11.37 -9.76 -6.87
CA ARG A 19 -12.04 -8.57 -7.39
C ARG A 19 -11.04 -7.53 -7.91
N ILE A 20 -9.96 -7.26 -7.15
CA ILE A 20 -8.94 -6.29 -7.60
C ILE A 20 -8.18 -6.78 -8.84
N ILE A 21 -7.91 -8.09 -8.95
CA ILE A 21 -7.30 -8.68 -10.18
C ILE A 21 -8.22 -8.50 -11.39
N GLN A 22 -9.53 -8.61 -11.21
CA GLN A 22 -10.51 -8.40 -12.30
C GLN A 22 -10.60 -6.94 -12.71
N LEU A 23 -10.57 -6.02 -11.74
CA LEU A 23 -10.71 -4.59 -11.98
C LEU A 23 -9.45 -3.95 -12.52
N ALA A 24 -8.28 -4.38 -12.08
CA ALA A 24 -7.00 -3.77 -12.41
C ALA A 24 -5.97 -4.76 -12.98
N PRO A 25 -6.31 -5.55 -14.02
CA PRO A 25 -5.40 -6.57 -14.56
C PRO A 25 -4.14 -6.00 -15.20
N ALA A 26 -4.10 -4.71 -15.49
CA ALA A 26 -2.94 -4.04 -16.05
C ALA A 26 -1.81 -3.89 -15.02
N THR A 27 -2.13 -3.61 -13.75
CA THR A 27 -1.15 -3.32 -12.71
C THR A 27 -1.12 -4.34 -11.57
N VAL A 28 -2.17 -5.19 -11.44
CA VAL A 28 -2.23 -6.24 -10.42
C VAL A 28 -1.86 -7.57 -11.03
N GLU A 29 -0.79 -8.18 -10.54
CA GLU A 29 -0.23 -9.40 -11.10
C GLU A 29 -0.07 -10.50 -10.03
N PRO A 30 -0.04 -11.78 -10.46
CA PRO A 30 0.30 -12.88 -9.59
C PRO A 30 1.71 -12.72 -9.01
N LEU A 31 1.84 -12.90 -7.70
CA LEU A 31 3.12 -12.94 -7.00
C LEU A 31 3.32 -14.33 -6.40
N ALA A 32 4.31 -15.05 -6.88
CA ALA A 32 4.74 -16.28 -6.25
C ALA A 32 5.51 -15.96 -4.96
N CYS A 33 5.11 -16.59 -3.86
CA CYS A 33 5.75 -16.40 -2.55
C CYS A 33 6.32 -17.73 -2.07
N ILE A 34 7.49 -17.70 -1.45
CA ILE A 34 8.10 -18.87 -0.81
C ILE A 34 8.29 -18.64 0.69
N MET A 35 7.93 -19.64 1.47
CA MET A 35 8.30 -19.76 2.88
C MET A 35 9.17 -21.00 3.06
N PRO A 36 10.40 -20.85 3.55
CA PRO A 36 11.25 -21.99 3.89
C PRO A 36 10.65 -22.79 5.05
N GLY A 37 10.61 -24.11 4.87
CA GLY A 37 10.09 -25.07 5.85
C GLY A 37 11.21 -25.88 6.49
N ARG A 38 11.15 -26.04 7.82
CA ARG A 38 12.16 -26.76 8.60
C ARG A 38 11.57 -27.49 9.81
N GLY A 39 12.28 -28.54 10.25
CA GLY A 39 12.11 -29.14 11.56
C GLY A 39 10.69 -29.61 11.89
N TRP A 40 10.28 -29.39 13.13
CA TRP A 40 8.97 -29.74 13.70
C TRP A 40 8.11 -28.49 13.90
N GLY A 41 6.80 -28.67 14.10
CA GLY A 41 5.87 -27.58 14.34
C GLY A 41 5.21 -27.06 13.06
N LEU A 42 4.75 -25.81 13.07
CA LEU A 42 3.96 -25.22 11.98
C LEU A 42 4.72 -25.06 10.66
N ARG A 43 6.04 -25.06 10.69
CA ARG A 43 6.91 -25.00 9.50
C ARG A 43 7.36 -26.38 8.99
N ASN A 44 6.88 -27.46 9.62
CA ASN A 44 7.10 -28.80 9.12
C ASN A 44 6.44 -28.96 7.73
N PRO A 45 7.09 -29.61 6.76
CA PRO A 45 6.54 -29.79 5.41
C PRO A 45 5.14 -30.41 5.37
N LEU A 46 4.79 -31.31 6.26
CA LEU A 46 3.45 -31.91 6.34
C LEU A 46 2.40 -30.89 6.81
N ALA A 47 2.73 -30.05 7.81
CA ALA A 47 1.86 -28.98 8.26
C ALA A 47 1.65 -27.93 7.15
N LEU A 48 2.72 -27.59 6.43
CA LEU A 48 2.66 -26.69 5.28
C LEU A 48 1.80 -27.26 4.13
N LEU A 49 1.89 -28.58 3.88
CA LEU A 49 1.06 -29.25 2.88
C LEU A 49 -0.42 -29.24 3.28
N ALA A 50 -0.72 -29.52 4.54
CA ALA A 50 -2.09 -29.45 5.07
C ALA A 50 -2.66 -28.02 4.93
N ALA A 51 -1.85 -27.01 5.23
CA ALA A 51 -2.19 -25.61 5.06
C ALA A 51 -2.46 -25.23 3.60
N LEU A 52 -1.63 -25.69 2.66
CA LEU A 52 -1.83 -25.51 1.22
C LEU A 52 -3.12 -26.17 0.73
N THR A 53 -3.41 -27.39 1.21
CA THR A 53 -4.64 -28.12 0.85
C THR A 53 -5.88 -27.39 1.35
N ALA A 54 -5.88 -26.96 2.60
CA ALA A 54 -6.97 -26.15 3.15
C ALA A 54 -7.16 -24.84 2.38
N ASN A 55 -6.07 -24.14 2.05
CA ASN A 55 -6.12 -22.93 1.23
C ASN A 55 -6.66 -23.22 -0.19
N ALA A 56 -6.27 -24.33 -0.81
CA ALA A 56 -6.76 -24.71 -2.15
C ALA A 56 -8.28 -24.91 -2.17
N VAL A 57 -8.83 -25.57 -1.17
CA VAL A 57 -10.28 -25.77 -1.01
C VAL A 57 -10.98 -24.44 -0.77
N LEU A 58 -10.50 -23.64 0.18
CA LEU A 58 -11.08 -22.33 0.50
C LEU A 58 -11.01 -21.34 -0.64
N SER A 59 -10.02 -21.46 -1.52
CA SER A 59 -9.79 -20.57 -2.67
C SER A 59 -10.10 -21.22 -4.02
N ALA A 60 -10.97 -22.21 -4.08
CA ALA A 60 -11.31 -22.92 -5.31
C ALA A 60 -11.83 -21.97 -6.42
N ASP A 61 -12.48 -20.88 -6.03
CA ASP A 61 -13.00 -19.84 -6.93
C ASP A 61 -12.03 -18.66 -7.16
N ARG A 62 -10.76 -18.75 -6.74
CA ARG A 62 -9.78 -17.65 -6.78
C ARG A 62 -9.57 -17.04 -8.18
N ASN A 63 -9.75 -17.85 -9.21
CA ASN A 63 -9.53 -17.46 -10.60
C ASN A 63 -10.84 -17.17 -11.36
N ARG A 64 -12.00 -17.19 -10.68
CA ARG A 64 -13.28 -16.93 -11.33
C ARG A 64 -13.31 -15.51 -11.90
N GLY A 65 -13.47 -15.38 -13.23
CA GLY A 65 -13.49 -14.09 -13.94
C GLY A 65 -12.12 -13.42 -14.12
N ALA A 66 -11.03 -14.03 -13.64
CA ALA A 66 -9.69 -13.48 -13.85
C ALA A 66 -9.21 -13.74 -15.30
N PRO A 67 -8.56 -12.75 -15.95
CA PRO A 67 -7.90 -12.95 -17.23
C PRO A 67 -6.89 -14.09 -17.17
N ALA A 68 -6.68 -14.79 -18.30
CA ALA A 68 -5.83 -15.99 -18.33
C ALA A 68 -4.41 -15.74 -17.81
N ASN A 69 -3.81 -14.60 -18.16
CA ASN A 69 -2.46 -14.18 -17.75
C ASN A 69 -2.39 -13.63 -16.31
N ARG A 70 -3.51 -13.53 -15.61
CA ARG A 70 -3.61 -13.05 -14.21
C ARG A 70 -4.11 -14.14 -13.26
N ARG A 71 -4.25 -15.36 -13.73
CA ARG A 71 -4.68 -16.49 -12.90
C ARG A 71 -3.61 -16.88 -11.90
N LEU A 72 -4.03 -17.10 -10.65
CA LEU A 72 -3.18 -17.56 -9.57
C LEU A 72 -3.03 -19.09 -9.65
N PRO A 73 -1.81 -19.63 -9.80
CA PRO A 73 -1.57 -21.06 -9.74
C PRO A 73 -1.93 -21.68 -8.38
N ALA A 74 -1.97 -23.01 -8.33
CA ALA A 74 -2.08 -23.72 -7.06
C ALA A 74 -0.77 -23.67 -6.27
N GLY A 75 -0.87 -23.55 -4.94
CA GLY A 75 0.30 -23.67 -4.09
C GLY A 75 0.88 -25.09 -4.12
N ARG A 76 2.19 -25.22 -3.86
CA ARG A 76 2.90 -26.50 -3.86
C ARG A 76 4.07 -26.51 -2.88
N LEU A 77 4.48 -27.68 -2.47
CA LEU A 77 5.77 -27.87 -1.81
C LEU A 77 6.86 -28.04 -2.89
N ILE A 78 8.03 -27.50 -2.61
CA ILE A 78 9.25 -27.69 -3.41
C ILE A 78 10.34 -28.32 -2.54
N SER A 79 11.21 -29.10 -3.17
CA SER A 79 12.35 -29.72 -2.48
C SER A 79 13.39 -28.66 -2.08
N ARG A 80 14.28 -29.03 -1.17
CA ARG A 80 15.44 -28.20 -0.81
C ARG A 80 16.24 -27.78 -2.05
N ARG A 81 16.53 -28.70 -2.97
CA ARG A 81 17.26 -28.39 -4.21
C ARG A 81 16.55 -27.31 -5.05
N ALA A 82 15.23 -27.39 -5.15
CA ALA A 82 14.44 -26.38 -5.87
C ALA A 82 14.40 -25.03 -5.14
N LEU A 83 14.42 -25.07 -3.79
CA LEU A 83 14.50 -23.87 -2.96
C LEU A 83 15.86 -23.16 -3.14
N GLU A 84 16.95 -23.93 -3.12
CA GLU A 84 18.31 -23.42 -3.36
C GLU A 84 18.49 -22.88 -4.79
N ALA A 85 17.87 -23.52 -5.77
CA ALA A 85 17.86 -23.02 -7.15
C ALA A 85 17.09 -21.72 -7.32
N ALA A 86 15.97 -21.54 -6.57
CA ALA A 86 15.20 -20.30 -6.58
C ALA A 86 15.94 -19.14 -5.90
N PHE A 87 16.82 -19.45 -4.93
CA PHE A 87 17.62 -18.47 -4.19
C PHE A 87 19.05 -18.95 -4.07
N PRO A 88 19.89 -18.74 -5.07
CA PRO A 88 21.29 -19.26 -5.10
C PRO A 88 22.24 -18.49 -4.16
N LEU A 89 21.75 -18.05 -3.01
CA LEU A 89 22.49 -17.26 -2.02
C LEU A 89 23.17 -18.12 -0.95
N GLY A 90 22.99 -19.46 -0.97
CA GLY A 90 23.58 -20.37 0.01
C GLY A 90 23.09 -20.20 1.44
N ILE A 91 21.90 -19.60 1.60
CA ILE A 91 21.35 -19.15 2.89
C ILE A 91 20.54 -20.20 3.64
N PHE A 92 20.16 -21.30 2.97
CA PHE A 92 19.34 -22.36 3.58
C PHE A 92 20.24 -23.42 4.22
N ARG A 93 20.24 -23.50 5.56
CA ARG A 93 21.05 -24.46 6.32
C ARG A 93 20.23 -25.65 6.82
N ASP A 94 19.11 -25.34 7.47
CA ASP A 94 18.26 -26.33 8.17
C ASP A 94 16.92 -26.56 7.46
N GLU A 95 16.69 -25.86 6.37
CA GLU A 95 15.46 -25.95 5.60
C GLU A 95 15.46 -27.19 4.71
N SER A 96 14.42 -28.02 4.83
CA SER A 96 14.28 -29.27 4.09
C SER A 96 13.37 -29.16 2.87
N ALA A 97 12.53 -28.12 2.82
CA ALA A 97 11.56 -27.88 1.77
C ALA A 97 11.21 -26.39 1.70
N GLY A 98 10.46 -25.99 0.69
CA GLY A 98 9.81 -24.67 0.59
C GLY A 98 8.33 -24.81 0.30
N MET A 99 7.51 -23.99 0.93
CA MET A 99 6.11 -23.81 0.59
C MET A 99 5.97 -22.67 -0.39
N VAL A 100 5.50 -22.97 -1.59
CA VAL A 100 5.13 -21.95 -2.60
C VAL A 100 3.63 -21.72 -2.54
N TRP A 101 3.22 -20.47 -2.42
CA TRP A 101 1.84 -20.04 -2.62
C TRP A 101 1.81 -18.83 -3.52
N TYR A 102 0.62 -18.44 -3.97
CA TYR A 102 0.46 -17.30 -4.83
C TYR A 102 -0.46 -16.28 -4.18
N ASP A 103 0.02 -15.04 -4.19
CA ASP A 103 -0.73 -13.84 -3.86
C ASP A 103 -0.78 -12.92 -5.09
N ALA A 104 -1.12 -11.67 -4.90
CA ALA A 104 -1.10 -10.66 -5.94
C ALA A 104 -0.36 -9.42 -5.44
N ILE A 105 0.34 -8.76 -6.35
CA ILE A 105 1.02 -7.50 -6.11
C ILE A 105 0.45 -6.42 -7.03
N ALA A 106 0.21 -5.23 -6.51
CA ALA A 106 0.01 -4.03 -7.31
C ALA A 106 1.39 -3.40 -7.56
N GLN A 107 1.81 -3.39 -8.80
CA GLN A 107 3.14 -2.89 -9.18
C GLN A 107 3.26 -1.37 -9.03
N ASP A 108 2.17 -0.65 -9.25
CA ASP A 108 2.08 0.80 -9.10
C ASP A 108 0.78 1.17 -8.37
N ILE A 109 0.91 1.43 -7.06
CA ILE A 109 -0.24 1.72 -6.20
C ILE A 109 -0.78 3.13 -6.40
N ASP A 110 0.08 4.09 -6.79
CA ASP A 110 -0.32 5.47 -7.02
C ASP A 110 -1.17 5.56 -8.30
N ARG A 111 -0.75 4.91 -9.37
CA ARG A 111 -1.55 4.82 -10.60
C ARG A 111 -2.81 3.98 -10.45
N LEU A 112 -2.78 2.93 -9.63
CA LEU A 112 -3.98 2.17 -9.29
C LEU A 112 -4.99 3.07 -8.57
N THR A 113 -4.52 3.90 -7.63
CA THR A 113 -5.38 4.88 -6.94
C THR A 113 -5.94 5.91 -7.92
N LEU A 114 -5.12 6.42 -8.83
CA LEU A 114 -5.56 7.33 -9.88
C LEU A 114 -6.65 6.70 -10.77
N ALA A 115 -6.48 5.43 -11.16
CA ALA A 115 -7.46 4.70 -11.96
C ALA A 115 -8.84 4.60 -11.26
N PHE A 116 -8.87 4.44 -9.92
CA PHE A 116 -10.12 4.53 -9.15
C PHE A 116 -10.73 5.94 -9.20
N VAL A 117 -9.92 6.99 -9.11
CA VAL A 117 -10.38 8.39 -9.21
C VAL A 117 -10.94 8.67 -10.60
N GLU A 118 -10.26 8.24 -11.65
CA GLU A 118 -10.73 8.38 -13.04
C GLU A 118 -12.03 7.58 -13.28
N ALA A 119 -12.12 6.37 -12.75
CA ALA A 119 -13.35 5.57 -12.83
C ALA A 119 -14.52 6.29 -12.13
N ALA A 120 -14.29 6.87 -10.94
CA ALA A 120 -15.30 7.65 -10.25
C ALA A 120 -15.74 8.86 -11.07
N ALA A 121 -14.81 9.58 -11.70
CA ALA A 121 -15.13 10.70 -12.60
C ALA A 121 -15.95 10.26 -13.82
N ASN A 122 -15.62 9.10 -14.42
CA ASN A 122 -16.39 8.53 -15.53
C ASN A 122 -17.83 8.16 -15.12
N PHE A 123 -18.06 7.83 -13.85
CA PHE A 123 -19.39 7.63 -13.28
C PHE A 123 -20.06 8.94 -12.81
N GLY A 124 -19.48 10.09 -13.10
CA GLY A 124 -20.07 11.42 -12.82
C GLY A 124 -19.69 12.01 -11.47
N ALA A 125 -18.71 11.46 -10.76
CA ALA A 125 -18.20 12.10 -9.56
C ALA A 125 -17.34 13.33 -9.93
N VAL A 126 -17.48 14.41 -9.15
CA VAL A 126 -16.54 15.54 -9.22
C VAL A 126 -15.36 15.22 -8.32
N THR A 127 -14.17 15.12 -8.91
CA THR A 127 -12.94 14.81 -8.20
C THR A 127 -12.06 16.06 -8.12
N ALA A 128 -11.41 16.28 -6.97
CA ALA A 128 -10.49 17.39 -6.76
C ALA A 128 -9.34 16.94 -5.86
N ASN A 129 -8.11 17.11 -6.33
CA ASN A 129 -6.91 17.01 -5.51
C ASN A 129 -6.58 18.39 -4.90
N TYR A 130 -5.63 18.43 -3.95
CA TYR A 130 -5.25 19.64 -3.20
C TYR A 130 -6.43 20.35 -2.51
N ALA A 131 -7.56 19.68 -2.37
CA ALA A 131 -8.78 20.13 -1.71
C ALA A 131 -8.88 19.50 -0.31
N LYS A 132 -8.42 20.21 0.71
CA LYS A 132 -8.33 19.73 2.09
C LYS A 132 -9.59 20.08 2.87
N ALA A 133 -10.36 19.09 3.34
CA ALA A 133 -11.42 19.33 4.31
C ALA A 133 -10.81 19.80 5.65
N THR A 134 -11.28 20.93 6.17
CA THR A 134 -10.75 21.57 7.38
C THR A 134 -11.76 21.63 8.51
N GLN A 135 -13.06 21.62 8.20
CA GLN A 135 -14.13 21.71 9.18
C GLN A 135 -15.44 21.13 8.64
N TRP A 136 -16.26 20.55 9.51
CA TRP A 136 -17.62 20.14 9.15
C TRP A 136 -18.59 21.31 9.18
N LEU A 137 -19.40 21.45 8.13
CA LEU A 137 -20.56 22.32 8.13
C LEU A 137 -21.70 21.64 8.88
N ARG A 138 -22.34 22.35 9.80
CA ARG A 138 -23.38 21.79 10.66
C ARG A 138 -24.67 22.58 10.57
N ASP A 139 -25.78 21.86 10.74
CA ASP A 139 -27.13 22.39 10.99
C ASP A 139 -27.65 21.66 12.25
N GLY A 140 -27.55 22.33 13.40
CA GLY A 140 -27.67 21.68 14.70
C GLY A 140 -26.65 20.55 14.88
N ASP A 141 -27.12 19.37 15.24
CA ASP A 141 -26.27 18.16 15.39
C ASP A 141 -25.92 17.46 14.07
N LYS A 142 -26.57 17.85 12.97
CA LYS A 142 -26.40 17.22 11.67
C LYS A 142 -25.23 17.84 10.91
N VAL A 143 -24.36 16.99 10.36
CA VAL A 143 -23.35 17.41 9.39
C VAL A 143 -24.00 17.51 8.01
N VAL A 144 -23.88 18.69 7.37
CA VAL A 144 -24.48 19.04 6.08
C VAL A 144 -23.44 19.40 5.02
N GLY A 145 -22.16 19.13 5.29
CA GLY A 145 -21.08 19.41 4.35
C GLY A 145 -19.74 19.59 5.05
N ALA A 146 -18.79 20.18 4.33
CA ALA A 146 -17.47 20.52 4.83
C ALA A 146 -16.96 21.85 4.27
N THR A 147 -16.17 22.57 5.05
CA THR A 147 -15.30 23.61 4.54
C THR A 147 -14.07 22.97 3.94
N VAL A 148 -13.77 23.28 2.70
CA VAL A 148 -12.65 22.75 1.93
C VAL A 148 -11.70 23.90 1.60
N GLU A 149 -10.42 23.71 1.90
CA GLU A 149 -9.34 24.63 1.59
C GLU A 149 -8.60 24.14 0.35
N ASP A 150 -8.51 24.97 -0.68
CA ASP A 150 -7.54 24.78 -1.76
C ASP A 150 -6.13 25.03 -1.20
N THR A 151 -5.35 23.98 -1.08
CA THR A 151 -3.99 24.06 -0.48
C THR A 151 -2.95 24.73 -1.40
N LEU A 152 -3.31 25.04 -2.63
CA LEU A 152 -2.43 25.76 -3.58
C LEU A 152 -2.59 27.29 -3.44
N THR A 153 -3.84 27.73 -3.18
CA THR A 153 -4.20 29.15 -3.12
C THR A 153 -4.54 29.64 -1.71
N GLY A 154 -4.84 28.74 -0.80
CA GLY A 154 -5.35 29.03 0.55
C GLY A 154 -6.83 29.45 0.58
N GLN A 155 -7.51 29.46 -0.56
CA GLN A 155 -8.94 29.79 -0.61
C GLN A 155 -9.80 28.73 0.04
N ARG A 156 -10.89 29.15 0.70
CA ARG A 156 -11.83 28.24 1.38
C ARG A 156 -13.18 28.27 0.71
N HIS A 157 -13.77 27.09 0.56
CA HIS A 157 -15.06 26.88 -0.08
C HIS A 157 -15.94 26.01 0.82
N GLU A 158 -17.25 26.31 0.85
CA GLU A 158 -18.24 25.44 1.47
C GLU A 158 -18.78 24.44 0.46
N VAL A 159 -18.63 23.15 0.76
CA VAL A 159 -19.21 22.06 -0.03
C VAL A 159 -20.35 21.44 0.79
N ARG A 160 -21.58 21.57 0.32
CA ARG A 160 -22.76 21.04 0.98
C ARG A 160 -23.15 19.67 0.44
N ALA A 161 -23.61 18.77 1.33
CA ALA A 161 -24.00 17.43 0.99
C ALA A 161 -25.04 16.87 1.98
N THR A 162 -25.86 15.94 1.52
CA THR A 162 -26.81 15.21 2.39
C THR A 162 -26.10 14.21 3.30
N HIS A 163 -24.96 13.68 2.86
CA HIS A 163 -24.09 12.78 3.60
C HIS A 163 -22.62 13.14 3.33
N VAL A 164 -21.81 13.05 4.36
CA VAL A 164 -20.35 13.16 4.29
C VAL A 164 -19.73 11.85 4.70
N VAL A 165 -18.76 11.37 3.92
CA VAL A 165 -17.95 10.19 4.25
C VAL A 165 -16.50 10.63 4.44
N CYS A 166 -15.99 10.48 5.65
CA CYS A 166 -14.61 10.78 5.98
C CYS A 166 -13.76 9.52 5.94
N SER A 167 -12.89 9.42 4.94
CA SER A 167 -11.89 8.34 4.78
C SER A 167 -10.46 8.90 4.84
N ALA A 168 -10.23 9.91 5.69
CA ALA A 168 -8.99 10.70 5.73
C ALA A 168 -7.84 10.00 6.51
N GLY A 169 -7.99 8.72 6.89
CA GLY A 169 -6.97 8.01 7.66
C GLY A 169 -6.61 8.76 8.95
N PRO A 170 -5.32 9.00 9.27
CA PRO A 170 -4.91 9.74 10.45
C PRO A 170 -5.46 11.17 10.50
N GLY A 171 -5.72 11.80 9.35
CA GLY A 171 -6.32 13.13 9.26
C GLY A 171 -7.75 13.21 9.82
N THR A 172 -8.42 12.08 10.01
CA THR A 172 -9.74 12.02 10.65
C THR A 172 -9.73 12.60 12.06
N LEU A 173 -8.62 12.48 12.80
CA LEU A 173 -8.47 13.03 14.14
C LEU A 173 -8.64 14.54 14.18
N ALA A 174 -8.06 15.25 13.23
CA ALA A 174 -8.17 16.69 13.13
C ALA A 174 -9.61 17.16 12.84
N LEU A 175 -10.37 16.35 12.09
CA LEU A 175 -11.75 16.66 11.69
C LEU A 175 -12.81 16.16 12.68
N SER A 176 -12.53 15.09 13.41
CA SER A 176 -13.47 14.43 14.30
C SER A 176 -12.76 13.84 15.52
N PRO A 177 -12.27 14.67 16.47
CA PRO A 177 -11.49 14.21 17.62
C PRO A 177 -12.23 13.18 18.49
N ASN A 178 -13.56 13.26 18.53
CA ASN A 178 -14.44 12.41 19.35
C ASN A 178 -14.98 11.17 18.62
N ALA A 179 -14.55 10.91 17.39
CA ALA A 179 -15.04 9.77 16.60
C ALA A 179 -14.43 8.41 17.01
N GLY A 180 -13.94 8.28 18.25
CA GLY A 180 -13.31 7.06 18.72
C GLY A 180 -12.01 6.80 17.94
N ALA A 181 -11.09 7.75 17.99
CA ALA A 181 -9.84 7.69 17.24
C ALA A 181 -9.07 6.41 17.55
N PRO A 182 -8.76 5.58 16.55
CA PRO A 182 -7.91 4.42 16.77
C PRO A 182 -6.51 4.90 17.14
N ARG A 183 -5.80 4.08 17.89
CA ARG A 183 -4.34 4.20 17.94
C ARG A 183 -3.78 3.90 16.55
N TRP A 184 -2.61 4.40 16.26
CA TRP A 184 -2.00 4.27 14.95
C TRP A 184 -0.67 3.54 15.02
N VAL A 185 -0.34 2.82 13.96
CA VAL A 185 0.98 2.27 13.69
C VAL A 185 1.50 2.84 12.39
N LYS A 186 2.80 3.11 12.35
CA LYS A 186 3.51 3.42 11.12
C LYS A 186 4.12 2.13 10.56
N ALA A 187 3.82 1.85 9.29
CA ALA A 187 4.37 0.74 8.52
C ALA A 187 5.52 1.25 7.67
N ILE A 188 6.66 0.56 7.69
CA ILE A 188 7.89 0.99 7.02
C ILE A 188 8.42 -0.17 6.16
N ASN A 189 8.74 0.12 4.89
CA ASN A 189 9.40 -0.81 3.97
C ASN A 189 10.60 -0.12 3.33
N LEU A 190 11.71 -0.84 3.20
CA LEU A 190 12.90 -0.40 2.47
C LEU A 190 12.76 -0.76 0.99
N VAL A 191 13.19 0.13 0.12
CA VAL A 191 13.31 -0.12 -1.32
C VAL A 191 14.79 -0.11 -1.68
N LEU A 192 15.23 -1.18 -2.32
CA LEU A 192 16.59 -1.39 -2.77
C LEU A 192 16.60 -1.44 -4.30
N LYS A 193 17.52 -0.73 -4.93
CA LYS A 193 17.69 -0.84 -6.39
C LYS A 193 18.26 -2.20 -6.80
N LYS A 194 18.92 -2.90 -5.86
CA LYS A 194 19.51 -4.21 -6.07
C LYS A 194 18.42 -5.31 -6.10
N PRO A 195 18.33 -6.15 -7.15
CA PRO A 195 17.42 -7.28 -7.19
C PRO A 195 17.96 -8.44 -6.34
N LEU A 196 17.54 -8.52 -5.06
CA LEU A 196 17.90 -9.62 -4.17
C LEU A 196 17.09 -10.89 -4.44
N VAL A 197 15.88 -10.70 -4.96
CA VAL A 197 14.94 -11.76 -5.37
C VAL A 197 14.35 -11.40 -6.74
N GLN A 198 14.03 -12.40 -7.56
CA GLN A 198 13.54 -12.15 -8.92
C GLN A 198 12.14 -12.74 -9.15
N ASP A 199 12.01 -14.06 -9.08
CA ASP A 199 10.77 -14.76 -9.44
C ASP A 199 9.82 -14.98 -8.28
N TYR A 200 10.32 -14.85 -7.04
CA TYR A 200 9.57 -15.18 -5.83
C TYR A 200 9.78 -14.12 -4.75
N ALA A 201 8.70 -13.77 -4.08
CA ALA A 201 8.81 -13.12 -2.79
C ALA A 201 9.24 -14.16 -1.74
N LEU A 202 10.18 -13.81 -0.88
CA LEU A 202 10.67 -14.65 0.19
C LEU A 202 10.12 -14.18 1.54
N ALA A 203 9.44 -15.07 2.27
CA ALA A 203 9.02 -14.83 3.64
C ALA A 203 10.11 -15.33 4.60
N ILE A 204 10.78 -14.40 5.29
CA ILE A 204 11.84 -14.67 6.25
C ILE A 204 11.39 -14.39 7.68
N GLU A 205 11.78 -15.24 8.62
CA GLU A 205 11.44 -15.09 10.02
C GLU A 205 12.42 -14.15 10.72
N SER A 206 11.90 -13.11 11.39
CA SER A 206 12.73 -12.26 12.24
C SER A 206 13.16 -13.02 13.49
N LYS A 207 14.26 -12.59 14.13
CA LYS A 207 14.67 -13.10 15.44
C LYS A 207 13.95 -12.42 16.60
N CYS A 208 13.23 -11.34 16.32
CA CYS A 208 12.48 -10.61 17.34
C CYS A 208 11.24 -11.38 17.75
N GLU A 209 11.08 -11.63 19.05
CA GLU A 209 9.84 -12.19 19.60
C GLU A 209 8.68 -11.27 19.30
N TYR A 210 7.61 -11.85 18.80
CA TYR A 210 6.38 -11.16 18.48
C TYR A 210 5.20 -11.89 19.12
N ARG A 211 4.33 -11.13 19.80
CA ARG A 211 3.06 -11.64 20.30
C ARG A 211 1.94 -11.18 19.39
N ASP A 212 1.29 -12.12 18.74
CA ASP A 212 0.08 -11.89 17.97
C ASP A 212 -1.13 -12.37 18.80
N SER A 213 -1.89 -11.42 19.33
CA SER A 213 -3.07 -11.71 20.15
C SER A 213 -4.21 -12.36 19.38
N ASN A 214 -4.14 -12.37 18.06
CA ASN A 214 -5.15 -12.93 17.16
C ASN A 214 -4.71 -14.29 16.54
N ALA A 215 -3.47 -14.73 16.77
CA ALA A 215 -2.95 -15.98 16.24
C ALA A 215 -3.33 -17.18 17.13
N LEU A 216 -3.46 -18.37 16.53
CA LEU A 216 -3.64 -19.65 17.24
C LEU A 216 -2.47 -19.92 18.19
N ILE A 217 -1.25 -19.57 17.77
CA ILE A 217 -0.05 -19.58 18.60
C ILE A 217 0.32 -18.12 18.84
N GLN A 218 0.04 -17.63 20.04
CA GLN A 218 0.18 -16.23 20.42
C GLN A 218 1.64 -15.74 20.49
N ARG A 219 2.61 -16.65 20.59
CA ARG A 219 4.03 -16.36 20.58
C ARG A 219 4.64 -16.86 19.27
N GLY A 220 5.37 -16.03 18.60
CA GLY A 220 6.05 -16.35 17.36
C GLY A 220 7.03 -15.25 16.97
N HIS A 221 7.61 -15.39 15.81
CA HIS A 221 8.46 -14.38 15.23
C HIS A 221 7.71 -13.68 14.09
N ARG A 222 7.95 -12.39 13.91
CA ARG A 222 7.42 -11.63 12.78
C ARG A 222 8.06 -12.16 11.50
N ASN A 223 7.29 -12.23 10.42
CA ASN A 223 7.85 -12.48 9.10
C ASN A 223 8.08 -11.16 8.38
N PHE A 224 9.29 -10.99 7.84
CA PHE A 224 9.56 -9.99 6.82
C PHE A 224 9.33 -10.62 5.44
N PHE A 225 8.89 -9.79 4.52
CA PHE A 225 8.80 -10.16 3.11
C PHE A 225 9.86 -9.42 2.31
N VAL A 226 10.58 -10.18 1.51
CA VAL A 226 11.52 -9.69 0.51
C VAL A 226 10.84 -9.89 -0.83
N VAL A 227 10.45 -8.82 -1.47
CA VAL A 227 9.54 -8.85 -2.62
C VAL A 227 10.24 -8.30 -3.85
N PRO A 228 10.23 -9.01 -5.00
CA PRO A 228 10.68 -8.42 -6.25
C PRO A 228 9.71 -7.29 -6.64
N TRP A 229 10.27 -6.12 -6.90
CA TRP A 229 9.46 -4.96 -7.22
C TRP A 229 10.19 -4.06 -8.22
N GLN A 230 9.58 -3.85 -9.39
CA GLN A 230 10.06 -2.93 -10.43
C GLN A 230 11.53 -3.16 -10.88
N GLY A 231 12.01 -4.39 -10.82
CA GLY A 231 13.41 -4.72 -11.12
C GLY A 231 14.39 -4.52 -9.95
N GLY A 232 13.92 -4.06 -8.81
CA GLY A 232 14.64 -4.01 -7.53
C GLY A 232 14.01 -4.90 -6.48
N THR A 233 14.16 -4.53 -5.23
CA THR A 233 13.63 -5.30 -4.10
C THR A 233 12.96 -4.39 -3.08
N MET A 234 11.79 -4.78 -2.59
CA MET A 234 11.15 -4.18 -1.42
C MET A 234 11.28 -5.13 -0.22
N VAL A 235 11.67 -4.61 0.94
CA VAL A 235 11.87 -5.39 2.17
C VAL A 235 11.08 -4.78 3.33
N GLY A 236 10.31 -5.58 4.02
CA GLY A 236 9.55 -5.16 5.21
C GLY A 236 8.48 -6.17 5.62
N THR A 237 7.62 -5.81 6.51
CA THR A 237 7.27 -4.48 7.03
C THR A 237 7.68 -4.39 8.50
N LEU A 238 8.30 -3.28 8.89
CA LEU A 238 8.42 -2.90 10.30
C LEU A 238 7.18 -2.08 10.68
N TYR A 239 6.59 -2.41 11.83
CA TYR A 239 5.51 -1.62 12.43
C TYR A 239 5.99 -1.00 13.72
N VAL A 240 5.81 0.32 13.86
CA VAL A 240 6.14 1.08 15.07
C VAL A 240 4.91 1.85 15.54
N PRO A 241 4.76 2.11 16.87
CA PRO A 241 3.73 3.01 17.35
C PRO A 241 3.82 4.38 16.68
N TYR A 242 2.68 5.01 16.41
CA TYR A 242 2.63 6.28 15.70
C TYR A 242 1.57 7.20 16.31
N ASP A 243 1.97 8.41 16.67
CA ASP A 243 1.07 9.49 17.09
C ASP A 243 1.07 10.58 16.01
N PRO A 244 0.00 10.70 15.18
CA PRO A 244 -0.04 11.67 14.10
C PRO A 244 0.04 13.13 14.53
N ALA A 245 -0.11 13.43 15.83
CA ALA A 245 0.05 14.77 16.37
C ALA A 245 1.51 15.11 16.75
N LYS A 246 2.39 14.11 16.90
CA LYS A 246 3.75 14.27 17.40
C LYS A 246 4.81 13.74 16.45
N ASP A 247 4.51 12.65 15.76
CA ASP A 247 5.49 11.92 14.99
C ASP A 247 5.44 12.30 13.50
N PRO A 248 6.60 12.40 12.82
CA PRO A 248 6.62 12.55 11.37
C PRO A 248 6.14 11.27 10.69
N LEU A 249 5.34 11.38 9.63
CA LEU A 249 4.94 10.22 8.83
C LEU A 249 6.11 9.62 8.04
N PRO A 250 7.01 10.40 7.42
CA PRO A 250 8.24 9.86 6.84
C PRO A 250 9.06 9.12 7.91
N ALA A 251 9.67 8.00 7.50
CA ALA A 251 10.49 7.20 8.40
C ALA A 251 11.74 7.97 8.85
N THR A 252 12.04 7.90 10.14
CA THR A 252 13.25 8.47 10.72
C THR A 252 14.48 7.59 10.42
N ALA A 253 15.67 8.14 10.52
CA ALA A 253 16.93 7.38 10.37
C ALA A 253 16.98 6.17 11.32
N GLY A 254 16.58 6.36 12.60
CA GLY A 254 16.56 5.27 13.57
C GLY A 254 15.62 4.12 13.19
N GLU A 255 14.43 4.42 12.68
CA GLU A 255 13.46 3.42 12.22
C GLU A 255 13.96 2.65 10.99
N ILE A 256 14.62 3.33 10.06
CA ILE A 256 15.23 2.73 8.87
C ILE A 256 16.35 1.77 9.27
N LEU A 257 17.27 2.23 10.13
CA LEU A 257 18.39 1.42 10.62
C LEU A 257 17.93 0.23 11.46
N GLU A 258 16.86 0.39 12.24
CA GLU A 258 16.27 -0.71 13.01
C GLU A 258 15.68 -1.79 12.09
N LEU A 259 14.94 -1.42 11.04
CA LEU A 259 14.43 -2.39 10.06
C LEU A 259 15.58 -3.09 9.35
N MET A 260 16.58 -2.34 8.89
CA MET A 260 17.77 -2.88 8.24
C MET A 260 18.50 -3.89 9.15
N LYS A 261 18.71 -3.53 10.42
CA LYS A 261 19.32 -4.41 11.43
C LYS A 261 18.52 -5.70 11.61
N GLN A 262 17.21 -5.60 11.86
CA GLN A 262 16.37 -6.79 12.06
C GLN A 262 16.36 -7.72 10.84
N VAL A 263 16.35 -7.18 9.62
CA VAL A 263 16.44 -7.97 8.40
C VAL A 263 17.80 -8.65 8.28
N ASN A 264 18.90 -7.92 8.51
CA ASN A 264 20.26 -8.48 8.46
C ASN A 264 20.48 -9.59 9.50
N GLU A 265 19.92 -9.43 10.70
CA GLU A 265 20.01 -10.44 11.77
C GLU A 265 19.31 -11.76 11.42
N THR A 266 18.39 -11.79 10.45
CA THR A 266 17.78 -13.05 10.00
C THR A 266 18.79 -14.00 9.38
N GLY A 267 19.83 -13.45 8.72
CA GLY A 267 20.83 -14.21 7.99
C GLY A 267 20.37 -14.84 6.68
N PHE A 268 19.16 -14.49 6.20
CA PHE A 268 18.59 -15.01 4.95
C PHE A 268 18.96 -14.17 3.72
N LEU A 269 19.61 -13.04 3.89
CA LEU A 269 20.00 -12.15 2.79
C LEU A 269 21.47 -11.76 2.97
N PRO A 270 22.16 -11.40 1.88
CA PRO A 270 23.37 -10.61 2.00
C PRO A 270 23.09 -9.35 2.84
N PRO A 271 24.00 -8.93 3.72
CA PRO A 271 23.77 -7.76 4.56
C PRO A 271 23.42 -6.53 3.72
N ILE A 272 22.30 -5.90 4.06
CA ILE A 272 21.86 -4.63 3.49
C ILE A 272 22.68 -3.54 4.18
N GLN A 273 23.27 -2.65 3.40
CA GLN A 273 24.01 -1.48 3.87
C GLN A 273 23.16 -0.21 3.69
N PRO A 274 23.42 0.87 4.43
CA PRO A 274 22.72 2.14 4.26
C PRO A 274 22.68 2.63 2.80
N GLY A 275 23.79 2.48 2.07
CA GLY A 275 23.93 2.88 0.66
C GLY A 275 23.13 2.02 -0.34
N ASP A 276 22.63 0.85 0.07
CA ASP A 276 21.74 0.03 -0.78
C ASP A 276 20.31 0.57 -0.82
N ILE A 277 19.92 1.37 0.19
CA ILE A 277 18.56 1.89 0.36
C ILE A 277 18.39 3.13 -0.51
N CYS A 278 17.50 3.07 -1.48
CA CYS A 278 17.25 4.18 -2.40
C CYS A 278 15.94 4.91 -2.13
N ARG A 279 14.97 4.25 -1.48
CA ARG A 279 13.69 4.83 -1.07
C ARG A 279 13.15 4.10 0.16
N VAL A 280 12.32 4.79 0.93
CA VAL A 280 11.58 4.20 2.04
C VAL A 280 10.10 4.52 1.87
N HIS A 281 9.27 3.48 1.92
CA HIS A 281 7.84 3.66 1.99
C HIS A 281 7.41 3.66 3.45
N SER A 282 6.67 4.69 3.87
CA SER A 282 6.07 4.76 5.18
C SER A 282 4.60 5.17 5.08
N GLY A 283 3.77 4.60 5.93
CA GLY A 283 2.35 4.89 5.94
C GLY A 283 1.71 4.56 7.28
N ALA A 284 0.70 5.33 7.67
CA ALA A 284 -0.01 5.11 8.92
C ALA A 284 -1.24 4.21 8.71
N GLN A 285 -1.42 3.27 9.62
CA GLN A 285 -2.56 2.37 9.67
C GLN A 285 -3.17 2.37 11.08
N ALA A 286 -4.49 2.09 11.17
CA ALA A 286 -5.09 1.88 12.47
C ALA A 286 -4.40 0.71 13.20
N ALA A 287 -4.07 0.91 14.47
CA ALA A 287 -3.45 -0.09 15.30
C ALA A 287 -4.44 -1.18 15.74
N GLY A 288 -3.95 -2.39 15.92
CA GLY A 288 -4.67 -3.50 16.51
C GLY A 288 -4.79 -3.39 18.04
N LYS A 289 -4.87 -4.52 18.71
CA LYS A 289 -4.90 -4.56 20.18
C LYS A 289 -3.57 -4.10 20.79
N GLN A 290 -2.47 -4.34 20.09
CA GLN A 290 -1.14 -3.86 20.44
C GLN A 290 -0.72 -2.74 19.48
N ASP A 291 0.07 -1.79 19.99
CA ASP A 291 0.53 -0.63 19.20
C ASP A 291 1.65 -0.97 18.20
N THR A 292 1.99 -2.23 18.06
CA THR A 292 3.02 -2.76 17.16
C THR A 292 2.44 -3.62 16.04
N GLU A 293 1.12 -3.67 15.92
CA GLU A 293 0.44 -4.43 14.86
C GLU A 293 -0.73 -3.63 14.26
N PRO A 294 -0.99 -3.75 12.95
CA PRO A 294 -2.13 -3.11 12.34
C PRO A 294 -3.43 -3.78 12.79
N ALA A 295 -4.50 -3.00 12.87
CA ALA A 295 -5.85 -3.52 13.07
C ALA A 295 -6.20 -4.51 11.96
N THR A 296 -7.10 -5.41 12.28
CA THR A 296 -7.45 -6.51 11.39
C THR A 296 -8.76 -6.31 10.65
N GLN A 297 -9.56 -5.32 11.08
CA GLN A 297 -10.88 -5.05 10.53
C GLN A 297 -11.03 -3.56 10.21
N THR A 298 -11.71 -3.28 9.10
CA THR A 298 -12.19 -1.94 8.78
C THR A 298 -13.47 -1.67 9.56
N GLN A 299 -13.65 -0.42 9.99
CA GLN A 299 -14.86 0.04 10.67
C GLN A 299 -15.49 1.17 9.87
N VAL A 300 -16.83 1.10 9.72
CA VAL A 300 -17.64 2.17 9.15
C VAL A 300 -18.58 2.66 10.25
N LEU A 301 -18.29 3.83 10.78
CA LEU A 301 -18.94 4.41 11.96
C LEU A 301 -19.82 5.59 11.55
N ARG A 302 -21.01 5.68 12.13
CA ARG A 302 -21.84 6.87 12.05
C ARG A 302 -21.43 7.82 13.18
N ALA A 303 -20.55 8.77 12.89
CA ALA A 303 -20.00 9.68 13.91
C ALA A 303 -20.99 10.80 14.31
N ALA A 304 -21.90 11.19 13.41
CA ALA A 304 -23.00 12.13 13.65
C ALA A 304 -24.11 11.90 12.62
N PRO A 305 -25.32 12.46 12.80
CA PRO A 305 -26.27 12.54 11.72
C PRO A 305 -25.62 13.19 10.50
N GLY A 306 -25.68 12.55 9.32
CA GLY A 306 -25.06 13.04 8.09
C GLY A 306 -23.55 12.75 7.94
N LEU A 307 -22.84 12.28 8.97
CA LEU A 307 -21.40 11.99 8.92
C LEU A 307 -21.09 10.52 9.17
N TRP A 308 -20.39 9.92 8.21
CA TRP A 308 -19.81 8.59 8.31
C TRP A 308 -18.29 8.67 8.34
N VAL A 309 -17.65 7.89 9.19
CA VAL A 309 -16.18 7.81 9.31
C VAL A 309 -15.74 6.40 8.98
N VAL A 310 -14.80 6.28 8.06
CA VAL A 310 -14.17 5.01 7.67
C VAL A 310 -12.79 4.92 8.28
N GLN A 311 -12.58 3.90 9.09
CA GLN A 311 -11.28 3.55 9.66
C GLN A 311 -10.80 2.26 8.98
N GLY A 312 -10.15 2.42 7.82
CA GLY A 312 -9.66 1.31 7.01
C GLY A 312 -8.27 0.86 7.41
N VAL A 313 -7.98 -0.39 7.13
CA VAL A 313 -6.71 -1.02 7.51
C VAL A 313 -5.97 -1.62 6.32
N LYS A 314 -6.63 -1.85 5.19
CA LYS A 314 -6.02 -2.51 4.03
C LYS A 314 -6.53 -1.91 2.73
N TYR A 315 -5.60 -1.58 1.84
CA TYR A 315 -5.92 -1.17 0.48
C TYR A 315 -6.69 -2.24 -0.29
N THR A 316 -6.31 -3.52 -0.10
CA THR A 316 -6.92 -4.65 -0.80
C THR A 316 -8.40 -4.88 -0.48
N THR A 317 -8.91 -4.38 0.66
CA THR A 317 -10.32 -4.49 1.06
C THR A 317 -11.08 -3.17 0.91
N ALA A 318 -10.53 -2.18 0.22
CA ALA A 318 -11.16 -0.88 0.03
C ALA A 318 -12.49 -0.99 -0.73
N LEU A 319 -12.58 -1.89 -1.69
CA LEU A 319 -13.79 -2.13 -2.48
C LEU A 319 -14.95 -2.65 -1.62
N GLU A 320 -14.69 -3.64 -0.76
CA GLU A 320 -15.70 -4.17 0.16
C GLU A 320 -16.15 -3.11 1.17
N THR A 321 -15.22 -2.28 1.62
CA THR A 321 -15.52 -1.15 2.50
C THR A 321 -16.37 -0.10 1.79
N ALA A 322 -16.03 0.23 0.54
CA ALA A 322 -16.81 1.16 -0.28
C ALA A 322 -18.24 0.63 -0.52
N ASP A 323 -18.36 -0.67 -0.76
CA ASP A 323 -19.65 -1.33 -0.89
C ASP A 323 -20.50 -1.21 0.39
N ASP A 324 -19.89 -1.46 1.57
CA ASP A 324 -20.61 -1.30 2.86
C ASP A 324 -21.08 0.14 3.08
N VAL A 325 -20.24 1.12 2.76
CA VAL A 325 -20.62 2.54 2.82
C VAL A 325 -21.76 2.85 1.84
N ALA A 326 -21.64 2.40 0.60
CA ALA A 326 -22.67 2.65 -0.42
C ALA A 326 -24.02 2.05 -0.05
N ASP A 327 -24.04 0.83 0.51
CA ASP A 327 -25.28 0.17 0.96
C ASP A 327 -25.96 0.94 2.10
N ARG A 328 -25.18 1.52 3.00
CA ARG A 328 -25.71 2.35 4.10
C ARG A 328 -26.30 3.67 3.63
N LEU A 329 -25.70 4.26 2.57
CA LEU A 329 -26.10 5.56 2.04
C LEU A 329 -27.23 5.45 1.01
N ALA A 330 -27.19 4.46 0.14
CA ALA A 330 -28.05 4.32 -1.04
C ALA A 330 -29.00 3.11 -0.93
N ARG A 331 -29.68 2.99 0.21
CA ARG A 331 -30.62 1.89 0.47
C ARG A 331 -31.54 1.61 -0.73
N GLY A 332 -31.52 0.36 -1.21
CA GLY A 332 -32.41 -0.10 -2.29
C GLY A 332 -31.96 0.27 -3.71
N ARG A 333 -30.83 0.93 -3.92
CA ARG A 333 -30.28 1.15 -5.26
C ARG A 333 -29.47 -0.07 -5.70
N ARG A 334 -29.70 -0.50 -6.94
CA ARG A 334 -28.92 -1.58 -7.56
C ARG A 334 -27.50 -1.08 -7.80
N ARG A 335 -26.52 -1.85 -7.38
CA ARG A 335 -25.11 -1.61 -7.72
C ARG A 335 -24.90 -1.86 -9.22
N PRO A 336 -24.14 -1.02 -9.93
CA PRO A 336 -23.67 -1.37 -11.27
C PRO A 336 -22.75 -2.60 -11.19
N ALA A 337 -22.56 -3.27 -12.31
CA ALA A 337 -21.54 -4.32 -12.40
C ALA A 337 -20.14 -3.70 -12.25
N ASP A 338 -19.22 -4.48 -11.71
CA ASP A 338 -17.81 -4.10 -11.70
C ASP A 338 -17.30 -4.05 -13.16
N GLU A 339 -16.66 -2.95 -13.51
CA GLU A 339 -16.01 -2.75 -14.80
C GLU A 339 -14.50 -2.59 -14.61
N PRO A 340 -13.66 -3.05 -15.55
CA PRO A 340 -12.22 -2.81 -15.49
C PRO A 340 -11.92 -1.33 -15.32
N LEU A 341 -10.98 -1.01 -14.41
CA LEU A 341 -10.54 0.36 -14.20
C LEU A 341 -9.86 0.91 -15.47
N PRO A 342 -10.04 2.19 -15.77
CA PRO A 342 -9.28 2.83 -16.83
C PRO A 342 -7.79 2.74 -16.50
N TRP A 343 -7.00 2.35 -17.48
CA TRP A 343 -5.56 2.24 -17.31
C TRP A 343 -4.83 2.86 -18.50
N ARG A 344 -3.88 3.72 -18.21
CA ARG A 344 -2.98 4.32 -19.20
C ARG A 344 -1.55 4.13 -18.72
N GLU A 345 -0.72 3.54 -19.58
CA GLU A 345 0.71 3.47 -19.30
C GLU A 345 1.33 4.87 -19.33
N PRO A 346 2.22 5.19 -18.38
CA PRO A 346 2.98 6.44 -18.46
C PRO A 346 3.86 6.44 -19.72
N PRO A 347 3.81 7.50 -20.54
CA PRO A 347 4.72 7.63 -21.66
C PRO A 347 6.19 7.60 -21.22
N GLN A 348 7.06 7.04 -22.06
CA GLN A 348 8.51 7.05 -21.81
C GLN A 348 9.16 8.40 -22.19
N ASP A 349 8.61 9.10 -23.16
CA ASP A 349 9.02 10.46 -23.50
C ASP A 349 8.58 11.44 -22.41
N LEU A 350 9.51 12.22 -21.86
CA LEU A 350 9.25 13.10 -20.73
C LEU A 350 8.24 14.21 -21.06
N ALA A 351 8.24 14.73 -22.27
CA ALA A 351 7.29 15.79 -22.64
C ALA A 351 5.87 15.25 -22.77
N ALA A 352 5.71 14.05 -23.35
CA ALA A 352 4.45 13.36 -23.42
C ALA A 352 3.95 12.90 -22.04
N LEU A 353 4.85 12.45 -21.16
CA LEU A 353 4.54 12.09 -19.78
C LEU A 353 3.98 13.29 -19.01
N VAL A 354 4.68 14.42 -19.05
CA VAL A 354 4.21 15.65 -18.39
C VAL A 354 2.89 16.13 -18.98
N ALA A 355 2.73 16.03 -20.31
CA ALA A 355 1.49 16.37 -20.98
C ALA A 355 0.32 15.53 -20.44
N GLN A 356 0.44 14.21 -20.41
CA GLN A 356 -0.59 13.32 -19.89
C GLN A 356 -0.88 13.62 -18.41
N ALA A 357 0.16 13.75 -17.59
CA ALA A 357 0.01 14.00 -16.17
C ALA A 357 -0.73 15.30 -15.85
N VAL A 358 -0.40 16.39 -16.56
CA VAL A 358 -1.01 17.71 -16.35
C VAL A 358 -2.40 17.80 -16.98
N ASP A 359 -2.53 17.40 -18.25
CA ASP A 359 -3.75 17.66 -19.04
C ASP A 359 -4.89 16.68 -18.67
N SER A 360 -4.57 15.47 -18.16
CA SER A 360 -5.58 14.42 -17.94
C SER A 360 -5.55 13.78 -16.56
N GLU A 361 -4.47 13.93 -15.78
CA GLU A 361 -4.28 13.22 -14.53
C GLU A 361 -4.12 14.16 -13.31
N MET A 362 -4.55 15.40 -13.44
CA MET A 362 -4.59 16.43 -12.39
C MET A 362 -3.22 16.71 -11.72
N ALA A 363 -2.11 16.54 -12.41
CA ALA A 363 -0.81 16.89 -11.86
C ALA A 363 -0.62 18.40 -11.89
N VAL A 364 -0.32 19.01 -10.74
CA VAL A 364 -0.10 20.45 -10.55
C VAL A 364 1.20 20.78 -9.84
N ARG A 365 1.88 19.77 -9.31
CA ARG A 365 3.22 19.87 -8.70
C ARG A 365 4.17 18.90 -9.38
N LEU A 366 5.46 19.22 -9.32
CA LEU A 366 6.52 18.36 -9.87
C LEU A 366 6.51 16.96 -9.21
N GLU A 367 6.21 16.91 -7.92
CA GLU A 367 6.04 15.68 -7.17
C GLU A 367 4.95 14.78 -7.75
N ASP A 368 3.86 15.34 -8.25
CA ASP A 368 2.79 14.53 -8.85
C ASP A 368 3.29 13.76 -10.05
N VAL A 369 4.05 14.42 -10.94
CA VAL A 369 4.60 13.79 -12.14
C VAL A 369 5.62 12.72 -11.76
N ILE A 370 6.64 13.09 -10.97
CA ILE A 370 7.80 12.23 -10.72
C ILE A 370 7.43 11.06 -9.81
N MET A 371 6.69 11.31 -8.73
CA MET A 371 6.48 10.32 -7.67
C MET A 371 5.18 9.54 -7.80
N ARG A 372 4.17 10.04 -8.55
CA ARG A 372 2.81 9.48 -8.56
C ARG A 372 2.25 9.19 -9.94
N ARG A 373 2.73 9.85 -11.01
CA ARG A 373 2.21 9.68 -12.39
C ARG A 373 3.19 8.98 -13.31
N SER A 374 4.38 8.66 -12.80
CA SER A 374 5.44 8.01 -13.56
C SER A 374 6.20 6.98 -12.73
N HIS A 375 7.08 6.25 -13.39
CA HIS A 375 8.02 5.33 -12.75
C HIS A 375 9.35 6.00 -12.35
N LEU A 376 9.52 7.31 -12.64
CA LEU A 376 10.76 8.03 -12.40
C LEU A 376 11.18 8.02 -10.92
N GLY A 377 10.21 8.08 -10.02
CA GLY A 377 10.42 8.13 -8.58
C GLY A 377 10.45 6.77 -7.87
N PHE A 378 10.36 5.65 -8.58
CA PHE A 378 10.28 4.33 -7.93
C PHE A 378 11.48 4.02 -7.04
N PHE A 379 12.67 4.36 -7.48
CA PHE A 379 13.93 4.14 -6.75
C PHE A 379 14.50 5.41 -6.13
N GLY A 380 13.64 6.32 -5.69
CA GLY A 380 14.04 7.61 -5.14
C GLY A 380 14.00 8.72 -6.18
N LEU A 381 14.69 9.82 -5.89
CA LEU A 381 14.73 10.94 -6.80
C LEU A 381 15.50 10.59 -8.10
N PRO A 382 14.99 10.94 -9.27
CA PRO A 382 15.75 10.82 -10.52
C PRO A 382 16.93 11.83 -10.55
N ASP A 383 17.76 11.73 -11.56
CA ASP A 383 18.86 12.66 -11.74
C ASP A 383 18.38 14.10 -11.98
N GLU A 384 19.29 15.06 -11.76
CA GLU A 384 19.03 16.49 -11.87
C GLU A 384 18.51 16.92 -13.24
N ALA A 385 19.03 16.33 -14.31
CA ALA A 385 18.61 16.64 -15.67
C ALA A 385 17.16 16.22 -15.94
N THR A 386 16.78 15.05 -15.44
CA THR A 386 15.41 14.53 -15.51
C THR A 386 14.44 15.40 -14.71
N MET A 387 14.80 15.77 -13.47
CA MET A 387 13.98 16.66 -12.64
C MET A 387 13.79 18.03 -13.31
N ALA A 388 14.88 18.62 -13.80
CA ALA A 388 14.85 19.90 -14.50
C ALA A 388 13.98 19.83 -15.77
N SER A 389 14.13 18.77 -16.58
CA SER A 389 13.35 18.59 -17.80
C SER A 389 11.84 18.47 -17.54
N CYS A 390 11.45 17.72 -16.51
CA CYS A 390 10.05 17.62 -16.08
C CYS A 390 9.53 18.98 -15.57
N ALA A 391 10.32 19.69 -14.76
CA ALA A 391 9.95 21.01 -14.24
C ALA A 391 9.79 22.04 -15.37
N ASP A 392 10.68 22.04 -16.37
CA ASP A 392 10.59 22.90 -17.56
C ASP A 392 9.35 22.61 -18.39
N ALA A 393 9.03 21.34 -18.57
CA ALA A 393 7.83 20.94 -19.31
C ALA A 393 6.54 21.36 -18.57
N MET A 394 6.51 21.21 -17.23
CA MET A 394 5.39 21.68 -16.40
C MET A 394 5.28 23.21 -16.40
N ALA A 395 6.41 23.91 -16.29
CA ALA A 395 6.45 25.38 -16.31
C ALA A 395 5.80 25.94 -17.58
N ARG A 396 6.14 25.37 -18.75
CA ARG A 396 5.51 25.76 -20.01
C ARG A 396 4.00 25.54 -20.06
N ARG A 397 3.49 24.46 -19.42
CA ARG A 397 2.06 24.12 -19.44
C ARG A 397 1.24 24.87 -18.40
N LEU A 398 1.83 25.05 -17.21
CA LEU A 398 1.15 25.65 -16.07
C LEU A 398 1.46 27.14 -15.88
N GLY A 399 2.30 27.72 -16.74
CA GLY A 399 2.68 29.13 -16.65
C GLY A 399 3.56 29.46 -15.45
N TRP A 400 4.40 28.51 -14.99
CA TRP A 400 5.31 28.78 -13.88
C TRP A 400 6.41 29.73 -14.28
N ASP A 401 6.71 30.69 -13.41
CA ASP A 401 7.91 31.47 -13.49
C ASP A 401 9.16 30.69 -13.00
N VAL A 402 10.34 31.30 -13.15
CA VAL A 402 11.59 30.67 -12.72
C VAL A 402 11.59 30.39 -11.24
N ALA A 403 11.06 31.29 -10.40
CA ALA A 403 11.03 31.12 -8.94
C ALA A 403 10.14 29.92 -8.54
N ARG A 404 8.97 29.81 -9.16
CA ARG A 404 8.08 28.65 -8.91
C ARG A 404 8.70 27.33 -9.34
N ARG A 405 9.33 27.29 -10.52
CA ARG A 405 10.03 26.11 -11.02
C ARG A 405 11.11 25.62 -10.04
N GLU A 406 11.94 26.54 -9.57
CA GLU A 406 13.00 26.22 -8.61
C GLU A 406 12.43 25.76 -7.26
N ALA A 407 11.38 26.40 -6.79
CA ALA A 407 10.68 26.02 -5.57
C ALA A 407 10.10 24.58 -5.64
N GLU A 408 9.54 24.18 -6.80
CA GLU A 408 9.02 22.83 -6.99
C GLU A 408 10.13 21.75 -6.96
N ILE A 409 11.30 22.03 -7.57
CA ILE A 409 12.47 21.13 -7.50
C ILE A 409 12.98 21.04 -6.06
N ALA A 410 13.10 22.17 -5.36
CA ALA A 410 13.54 22.20 -3.97
C ALA A 410 12.58 21.45 -3.04
N ALA A 411 11.27 21.65 -3.21
CA ALA A 411 10.23 20.96 -2.44
C ALA A 411 10.27 19.45 -2.66
N LEU A 412 10.44 19.00 -3.91
CA LEU A 412 10.57 17.57 -4.24
C LEU A 412 11.78 16.95 -3.53
N ARG A 413 12.95 17.61 -3.58
CA ARG A 413 14.15 17.14 -2.87
C ARG A 413 13.92 17.07 -1.37
N GLN A 414 13.36 18.11 -0.78
CA GLN A 414 13.09 18.15 0.66
C GLN A 414 12.15 17.02 1.10
N ALA A 415 11.12 16.72 0.31
CA ALA A 415 10.10 15.72 0.66
C ALA A 415 10.59 14.27 0.50
N HIS A 416 11.54 14.01 -0.41
CA HIS A 416 11.89 12.65 -0.82
C HIS A 416 13.37 12.28 -0.63
N SER A 417 14.20 13.16 -0.11
CA SER A 417 15.55 12.79 0.32
C SER A 417 15.50 11.88 1.54
N LEU A 418 16.30 10.85 1.54
CA LEU A 418 16.46 10.01 2.72
C LEU A 418 17.14 10.81 3.85
N PRO A 419 16.80 10.55 5.12
CA PRO A 419 17.54 11.11 6.23
C PRO A 419 18.98 10.55 6.23
N PRO A 420 19.97 11.27 6.76
CA PRO A 420 21.33 10.76 6.89
C PRO A 420 21.33 9.46 7.71
N LEU A 421 21.82 8.36 7.11
CA LEU A 421 21.83 7.03 7.75
C LEU A 421 23.18 6.68 8.42
N GLY A 422 24.15 7.60 8.37
CA GLY A 422 25.52 7.29 8.78
C GLY A 422 26.24 6.40 7.77
N GLU A 423 27.55 6.33 7.86
CA GLU A 423 28.39 5.39 7.07
C GLU A 423 28.46 4.03 7.75
#